data_f342a33ceebae431ee206b58572b80c8
#
_entry.id   f342a33ceebae431ee206b58572b80c8
#
_cell.length_a   1.000
_cell.length_b   1.000
_cell.length_c   1.000
_cell.angle_alpha   90.00
_cell.angle_beta   90.00
_cell.angle_gamma   90.00
#
_symmetry.space_group_name_H-M   'P 1'
#
loop_
_entity.id
_entity.type
_entity.pdbx_description
1 polymer ?
#
loop_
_entity_poly.entity_id
_entity_poly.type
_entity_poly.pdbx_seq_one_letter_code
_entity_poly.pdbx_strand_id
1 'polypeptide(L)'
;HFSLDSECHPYIEKMIQTSGISHSEIEMEFDRLLMKEDYINPVRYLSTGHIHPSIENGEVIAPFYEDLTPQIIEKCMKSMIFYHKVLLAPGKTKRKLLFGGMKLIGAYDGMHGMVMSLEPNPQCRDYCRLLKRLFAGAVPLAAGLIIQYQKKLFQGGELPSRFHRTFGAGEKWEELRL
;
A
#
# COMPACT_ATOMS: atom_id res chain seq x y z
N HIS A 1 4.88 2.37 7.58
CA HIS A 1 4.92 2.33 6.11
C HIS A 1 6.33 2.06 5.60
N PHE A 2 7.31 2.93 5.92
CA PHE A 2 8.72 2.79 5.48
C PHE A 2 9.31 1.38 5.72
N SER A 3 9.12 0.80 6.90
CA SER A 3 9.67 -0.52 7.22
C SER A 3 9.04 -1.63 6.37
N LEU A 4 7.75 -1.58 6.14
CA LEU A 4 7.01 -2.57 5.35
C LEU A 4 7.39 -2.46 3.87
N ASP A 5 7.28 -1.29 3.28
CA ASP A 5 7.55 -1.07 1.86
C ASP A 5 8.98 -1.42 1.48
N SER A 6 9.95 -0.99 2.29
CA SER A 6 11.35 -1.28 2.04
C SER A 6 11.73 -2.78 2.18
N GLU A 7 10.88 -3.59 2.82
CA GLU A 7 11.03 -5.05 2.85
C GLU A 7 10.29 -5.73 1.69
N CYS A 8 9.09 -5.26 1.34
CA CYS A 8 8.21 -5.94 0.40
C CYS A 8 8.45 -5.56 -1.07
N HIS A 9 8.68 -4.29 -1.38
CA HIS A 9 8.74 -3.80 -2.76
C HIS A 9 9.79 -4.49 -3.64
N PRO A 10 11.01 -4.82 -3.19
CA PRO A 10 11.94 -5.58 -4.01
C PRO A 10 11.40 -6.93 -4.49
N TYR A 11 10.65 -7.60 -3.61
CA TYR A 11 10.00 -8.88 -3.95
C TYR A 11 8.78 -8.68 -4.84
N ILE A 12 7.97 -7.64 -4.59
CA ILE A 12 6.82 -7.30 -5.46
C ILE A 12 7.31 -7.00 -6.87
N GLU A 13 8.39 -6.23 -7.04
CA GLU A 13 8.97 -5.96 -8.35
C GLU A 13 9.37 -7.26 -9.08
N LYS A 14 10.04 -8.17 -8.38
CA LYS A 14 10.36 -9.47 -8.96
C LYS A 14 9.12 -10.28 -9.32
N MET A 15 8.07 -10.24 -8.48
CA MET A 15 6.80 -10.92 -8.77
C MET A 15 6.16 -10.38 -10.06
N ILE A 16 6.16 -9.05 -10.24
CA ILE A 16 5.65 -8.38 -11.45
C ILE A 16 6.40 -8.90 -12.68
N GLN A 17 7.74 -8.84 -12.65
CA GLN A 17 8.59 -9.26 -13.78
C GLN A 17 8.44 -10.75 -14.10
N THR A 18 8.22 -11.58 -13.09
CA THR A 18 8.10 -13.04 -13.27
C THR A 18 6.72 -13.46 -13.75
N SER A 19 5.65 -12.81 -13.29
CA SER A 19 4.26 -13.23 -13.55
C SER A 19 3.51 -12.36 -14.54
N GLY A 20 3.93 -11.10 -14.72
CA GLY A 20 3.17 -10.08 -15.45
C GLY A 20 1.93 -9.57 -14.71
N ILE A 21 1.69 -10.01 -13.46
CA ILE A 21 0.60 -9.50 -12.62
C ILE A 21 0.97 -8.08 -12.17
N SER A 22 0.00 -7.18 -12.19
CA SER A 22 0.26 -5.78 -11.81
C SER A 22 0.58 -5.64 -10.32
N HIS A 23 1.38 -4.61 -9.98
CA HIS A 23 1.72 -4.24 -8.61
C HIS A 23 0.48 -4.18 -7.72
N SER A 24 -0.50 -3.38 -8.13
CA SER A 24 -1.72 -3.17 -7.37
C SER A 24 -2.55 -4.46 -7.19
N GLU A 25 -2.51 -5.38 -8.14
CA GLU A 25 -3.22 -6.66 -7.99
C GLU A 25 -2.52 -7.57 -6.97
N ILE A 26 -1.19 -7.61 -6.96
CA ILE A 26 -0.43 -8.38 -5.96
C ILE A 26 -0.72 -7.86 -4.55
N GLU A 27 -0.70 -6.55 -4.34
CA GLU A 27 -1.00 -5.93 -3.05
C GLU A 27 -2.46 -6.18 -2.63
N MET A 28 -3.41 -6.04 -3.55
CA MET A 28 -4.81 -6.31 -3.26
C MET A 28 -5.10 -7.78 -2.92
N GLU A 29 -4.39 -8.72 -3.53
CA GLU A 29 -4.50 -10.13 -3.14
C GLU A 29 -3.83 -10.41 -1.78
N PHE A 30 -2.78 -9.68 -1.44
CA PHE A 30 -2.20 -9.75 -0.09
C PHE A 30 -3.14 -9.18 0.96
N ASP A 31 -3.75 -8.02 0.72
CA ASP A 31 -4.80 -7.44 1.58
C ASP A 31 -5.99 -8.41 1.74
N ARG A 32 -6.39 -9.06 0.65
CA ARG A 32 -7.43 -10.11 0.68
C ARG A 32 -7.06 -11.22 1.67
N LEU A 33 -5.81 -11.69 1.63
CA LEU A 33 -5.35 -12.76 2.53
C LEU A 33 -5.49 -12.32 3.99
N LEU A 34 -4.96 -11.14 4.34
CA LEU A 34 -5.00 -10.60 5.70
C LEU A 34 -6.46 -10.39 6.17
N MET A 35 -7.29 -9.75 5.35
CA MET A 35 -8.70 -9.55 5.69
C MET A 35 -9.44 -10.87 5.92
N LYS A 36 -9.16 -11.90 5.12
CA LYS A 36 -9.78 -13.22 5.31
C LYS A 36 -9.36 -13.89 6.62
N GLU A 37 -8.10 -13.76 7.00
CA GLU A 37 -7.61 -14.27 8.29
C GLU A 37 -8.28 -13.57 9.47
N ASP A 38 -8.59 -12.28 9.34
CA ASP A 38 -9.32 -11.49 10.33
C ASP A 38 -10.85 -11.61 10.20
N TYR A 39 -11.35 -12.56 9.41
CA TYR A 39 -12.79 -12.77 9.17
C TYR A 39 -13.51 -11.56 8.55
N ILE A 40 -12.77 -10.66 7.91
CA ILE A 40 -13.31 -9.49 7.20
C ILE A 40 -13.67 -9.88 5.76
N ASN A 41 -14.80 -9.37 5.26
CA ASN A 41 -15.18 -9.55 3.86
C ASN A 41 -14.44 -8.55 2.97
N PRO A 42 -13.43 -8.98 2.19
CA PRO A 42 -12.54 -8.06 1.48
C PRO A 42 -13.23 -7.22 0.41
N VAL A 43 -14.27 -7.74 -0.23
CA VAL A 43 -14.99 -6.99 -1.29
C VAL A 43 -16.03 -6.00 -0.74
N ARG A 44 -16.26 -5.96 0.58
CA ARG A 44 -17.22 -5.08 1.25
C ARG A 44 -16.59 -4.15 2.29
N TYR A 45 -15.34 -4.36 2.62
CA TYR A 45 -14.65 -3.60 3.65
C TYR A 45 -14.04 -2.32 3.08
N LEU A 46 -14.35 -1.20 3.72
CA LEU A 46 -13.74 0.09 3.41
C LEU A 46 -12.63 0.38 4.42
N SER A 47 -11.37 0.27 3.99
CA SER A 47 -10.18 0.39 4.85
C SER A 47 -9.79 1.83 5.24
N THR A 48 -10.68 2.81 5.07
CA THR A 48 -10.40 4.23 5.32
C THR A 48 -10.82 4.74 6.69
N GLY A 49 -11.20 3.85 7.62
CA GLY A 49 -11.68 4.25 8.95
C GLY A 49 -10.65 4.98 9.82
N HIS A 50 -9.37 4.85 9.52
CA HIS A 50 -8.27 5.55 10.19
C HIS A 50 -7.97 6.93 9.59
N ILE A 51 -8.57 7.30 8.47
CA ILE A 51 -8.36 8.60 7.82
C ILE A 51 -9.40 9.59 8.36
N HIS A 52 -8.94 10.59 9.09
CA HIS A 52 -9.77 11.62 9.70
C HIS A 52 -9.50 12.99 9.07
N PRO A 53 -10.24 13.37 8.00
CA PRO A 53 -10.08 14.67 7.35
C PRO A 53 -10.46 15.81 8.31
N SER A 54 -9.49 16.63 8.66
CA SER A 54 -9.71 17.84 9.46
C SER A 54 -8.62 18.87 9.15
N ILE A 55 -8.90 20.12 9.47
CA ILE A 55 -7.91 21.21 9.36
C ILE A 55 -6.76 20.98 10.33
N GLU A 56 -7.02 20.51 11.56
CA GLU A 56 -6.02 20.23 12.57
C GLU A 56 -5.00 19.18 12.06
N ASN A 57 -5.47 18.09 11.45
CA ASN A 57 -4.59 17.12 10.82
C ASN A 57 -3.83 17.71 9.62
N GLY A 58 -4.50 18.62 8.88
CA GLY A 58 -3.87 19.39 7.82
C GLY A 58 -2.73 20.26 8.31
N GLU A 59 -2.90 20.95 9.46
CA GLU A 59 -1.87 21.78 10.09
C GLU A 59 -0.64 20.97 10.53
N VAL A 60 -0.84 19.74 10.98
CA VAL A 60 0.26 18.83 11.35
C VAL A 60 1.02 18.32 10.13
N ILE A 61 0.32 18.05 9.03
CA ILE A 61 0.89 17.42 7.82
C ILE A 61 1.52 18.45 6.87
N ALA A 62 0.88 19.61 6.68
CA ALA A 62 1.30 20.60 5.70
C ALA A 62 2.78 21.05 5.79
N PRO A 63 3.40 21.21 7.00
CA PRO A 63 4.80 21.60 7.11
C PRO A 63 5.81 20.62 6.49
N PHE A 64 5.41 19.41 6.17
CA PHE A 64 6.28 18.41 5.51
C PHE A 64 6.23 18.48 3.99
N TYR A 65 5.45 19.40 3.42
CA TYR A 65 5.28 19.58 1.98
C TYR A 65 5.50 21.05 1.62
N GLU A 66 6.24 21.28 0.55
CA GLU A 66 6.29 22.61 -0.08
C GLU A 66 4.92 22.88 -0.73
N ASP A 67 4.47 24.12 -0.71
CA ASP A 67 3.28 24.61 -1.41
C ASP A 67 1.92 23.98 -1.03
N LEU A 68 1.82 23.18 0.04
CA LEU A 68 0.54 22.64 0.50
C LEU A 68 0.01 23.36 1.75
N THR A 69 -1.27 23.75 1.70
CA THR A 69 -1.97 24.32 2.85
C THR A 69 -2.75 23.27 3.62
N PRO A 70 -3.09 23.52 4.92
CA PRO A 70 -3.97 22.63 5.70
C PRO A 70 -5.28 22.29 4.99
N GLN A 71 -5.88 23.26 4.28
CA GLN A 71 -7.12 23.08 3.52
C GLN A 71 -6.95 22.13 2.33
N ILE A 72 -5.81 22.23 1.64
CA ILE A 72 -5.49 21.30 0.54
C ILE A 72 -5.30 19.89 1.08
N ILE A 73 -4.58 19.73 2.17
CA ILE A 73 -4.37 18.43 2.83
C ILE A 73 -5.70 17.82 3.27
N GLU A 74 -6.57 18.59 3.94
CA GLU A 74 -7.90 18.12 4.32
C GLU A 74 -8.71 17.65 3.10
N LYS A 75 -8.69 18.43 2.00
CA LYS A 75 -9.34 18.06 0.74
C LYS A 75 -8.75 16.77 0.14
N CYS A 76 -7.43 16.58 0.19
CA CYS A 76 -6.78 15.35 -0.26
C CYS A 76 -7.23 14.13 0.56
N MET A 77 -7.31 14.25 1.89
CA MET A 77 -7.82 13.17 2.75
C MET A 77 -9.29 12.83 2.42
N LYS A 78 -10.15 13.83 2.21
CA LYS A 78 -11.54 13.61 1.76
C LYS A 78 -11.60 12.92 0.40
N SER A 79 -10.75 13.33 -0.54
CA SER A 79 -10.66 12.71 -1.87
C SER A 79 -10.18 11.26 -1.79
N MET A 80 -9.21 10.95 -0.94
CA MET A 80 -8.75 9.59 -0.71
C MET A 80 -9.91 8.69 -0.26
N ILE A 81 -10.68 9.09 0.75
CA ILE A 81 -11.87 8.36 1.20
C ILE A 81 -12.88 8.19 0.06
N PHE A 82 -13.12 9.23 -0.72
CA PHE A 82 -14.04 9.18 -1.85
C PHE A 82 -13.60 8.16 -2.90
N TYR A 83 -12.33 8.19 -3.33
CA TYR A 83 -11.82 7.22 -4.32
C TYR A 83 -11.86 5.78 -3.82
N HIS A 84 -11.53 5.53 -2.55
CA HIS A 84 -11.69 4.20 -1.96
C HIS A 84 -13.14 3.72 -1.99
N LYS A 85 -14.13 4.60 -1.71
CA LYS A 85 -15.55 4.27 -1.85
C LYS A 85 -15.96 3.98 -3.30
N VAL A 86 -15.38 4.68 -4.27
CA VAL A 86 -15.63 4.42 -5.71
C VAL A 86 -15.09 3.05 -6.10
N LEU A 87 -13.83 2.74 -5.71
CA LEU A 87 -13.15 1.47 -6.02
C LEU A 87 -13.76 0.27 -5.28
N LEU A 88 -14.43 0.50 -4.15
CA LEU A 88 -15.15 -0.56 -3.43
C LEU A 88 -16.38 -1.02 -4.24
N ALA A 89 -16.25 -2.10 -5.00
CA ALA A 89 -17.24 -2.58 -5.94
C ALA A 89 -17.65 -4.05 -5.67
N PRO A 90 -18.45 -4.32 -4.62
CA PRO A 90 -18.85 -5.67 -4.22
C PRO A 90 -19.81 -6.33 -5.20
N GLY A 91 -20.58 -5.55 -5.97
CA GLY A 91 -21.59 -6.04 -6.89
C GLY A 91 -21.12 -6.04 -8.34
N LYS A 92 -21.59 -7.04 -9.11
CA LYS A 92 -21.23 -7.20 -10.54
C LYS A 92 -21.60 -5.96 -11.37
N THR A 93 -22.73 -5.32 -11.09
CA THR A 93 -23.20 -4.13 -11.85
C THR A 93 -22.29 -2.93 -11.62
N LYS A 94 -22.00 -2.58 -10.35
CA LYS A 94 -21.07 -1.47 -10.05
C LYS A 94 -19.70 -1.71 -10.67
N ARG A 95 -19.19 -2.95 -10.58
CA ARG A 95 -17.91 -3.35 -11.16
C ARG A 95 -17.88 -3.18 -12.67
N LYS A 96 -18.93 -3.62 -13.36
CA LYS A 96 -19.06 -3.48 -14.82
C LYS A 96 -19.05 -2.00 -15.24
N LEU A 97 -19.78 -1.15 -14.52
CA LEU A 97 -19.81 0.29 -14.77
C LEU A 97 -18.43 0.93 -14.50
N LEU A 98 -17.80 0.59 -13.38
CA LEU A 98 -16.49 1.10 -13.00
C LEU A 98 -15.44 0.72 -14.04
N PHE A 99 -15.33 -0.54 -14.40
CA PHE A 99 -14.38 -1.02 -15.40
C PHE A 99 -14.67 -0.48 -16.80
N GLY A 100 -15.96 -0.31 -17.17
CA GLY A 100 -16.35 0.36 -18.40
C GLY A 100 -15.89 1.82 -18.44
N GLY A 101 -16.08 2.55 -17.34
CA GLY A 101 -15.58 3.92 -17.20
C GLY A 101 -14.04 4.00 -17.29
N MET A 102 -13.32 3.12 -16.60
CA MET A 102 -11.84 3.05 -16.68
C MET A 102 -11.35 2.79 -18.10
N LYS A 103 -12.01 1.90 -18.84
CA LYS A 103 -11.66 1.62 -20.26
C LYS A 103 -11.92 2.83 -21.15
N LEU A 104 -13.05 3.52 -20.93
CA LEU A 104 -13.40 4.70 -21.74
C LEU A 104 -12.37 5.84 -21.61
N ILE A 105 -11.80 6.03 -20.42
CA ILE A 105 -10.77 7.05 -20.17
C ILE A 105 -9.33 6.54 -20.30
N GLY A 106 -9.13 5.30 -20.76
CA GLY A 106 -7.80 4.70 -20.93
C GLY A 106 -7.05 4.38 -19.64
N ALA A 107 -7.73 4.34 -18.48
CA ALA A 107 -7.12 4.11 -17.17
C ALA A 107 -7.23 2.65 -16.67
N TYR A 108 -7.83 1.75 -17.48
CA TYR A 108 -8.13 0.39 -17.05
C TYR A 108 -6.88 -0.39 -16.62
N ASP A 109 -5.84 -0.40 -17.45
CA ASP A 109 -4.63 -1.21 -17.20
C ASP A 109 -3.87 -0.75 -15.94
N GLY A 110 -3.89 0.56 -15.65
CA GLY A 110 -3.23 1.11 -14.47
C GLY A 110 -4.06 1.01 -13.18
N MET A 111 -5.39 0.87 -13.28
CA MET A 111 -6.27 1.02 -12.10
C MET A 111 -7.13 -0.21 -11.77
N HIS A 112 -7.34 -1.15 -12.72
CA HIS A 112 -8.24 -2.28 -12.45
C HIS A 112 -7.78 -3.15 -11.29
N GLY A 113 -6.46 -3.28 -11.09
CA GLY A 113 -5.86 -4.01 -9.98
C GLY A 113 -6.16 -3.41 -8.60
N MET A 114 -6.53 -2.12 -8.53
CA MET A 114 -6.95 -1.47 -7.28
C MET A 114 -8.38 -1.86 -6.85
N VAL A 115 -9.12 -2.58 -7.67
CA VAL A 115 -10.48 -3.05 -7.35
C VAL A 115 -10.40 -4.49 -6.88
N MET A 116 -10.56 -4.72 -5.59
CA MET A 116 -10.57 -6.07 -4.99
C MET A 116 -11.38 -7.04 -5.85
N SER A 117 -10.76 -8.07 -6.43
CA SER A 117 -11.45 -9.04 -7.28
C SER A 117 -12.49 -9.86 -6.49
N LEU A 118 -13.53 -10.39 -7.16
CA LEU A 118 -14.56 -11.19 -6.47
C LEU A 118 -13.99 -12.54 -6.02
N GLU A 119 -13.13 -13.11 -6.85
CA GLU A 119 -12.44 -14.36 -6.57
C GLU A 119 -10.93 -14.11 -6.44
N PRO A 120 -10.22 -14.87 -5.60
CA PRO A 120 -8.78 -14.74 -5.44
C PRO A 120 -8.04 -15.13 -6.73
N ASN A 121 -6.93 -14.44 -7.02
CA ASN A 121 -6.01 -14.85 -8.07
C ASN A 121 -5.12 -15.99 -7.55
N PRO A 122 -5.26 -17.24 -8.09
CA PRO A 122 -4.49 -18.35 -7.58
C PRO A 122 -2.97 -18.21 -7.83
N GLN A 123 -2.55 -17.43 -8.82
CA GLN A 123 -1.13 -17.17 -9.11
C GLN A 123 -0.47 -16.32 -8.01
N CYS A 124 -1.24 -15.53 -7.27
CA CYS A 124 -0.72 -14.73 -6.15
C CYS A 124 -0.56 -15.52 -4.84
N ARG A 125 -0.99 -16.79 -4.77
CA ARG A 125 -1.01 -17.55 -3.51
C ARG A 125 0.36 -17.59 -2.83
N ASP A 126 1.39 -17.98 -3.57
CA ASP A 126 2.74 -18.13 -3.00
C ASP A 126 3.39 -16.77 -2.76
N TYR A 127 3.09 -15.78 -3.58
CA TYR A 127 3.49 -14.38 -3.38
C TYR A 127 2.91 -13.83 -2.07
N CYS A 128 1.61 -14.02 -1.82
CA CYS A 128 0.97 -13.61 -0.58
C CYS A 128 1.57 -14.29 0.66
N ARG A 129 1.97 -15.56 0.57
CA ARG A 129 2.66 -16.27 1.66
C ARG A 129 4.03 -15.66 1.95
N LEU A 130 4.80 -15.28 0.92
CA LEU A 130 6.08 -14.60 1.08
C LEU A 130 5.88 -13.22 1.69
N LEU A 131 4.96 -12.41 1.14
CA LEU A 131 4.65 -11.08 1.66
C LEU A 131 4.21 -11.12 3.12
N LYS A 132 3.44 -12.12 3.54
CA LYS A 132 3.06 -12.31 4.95
C LYS A 132 4.27 -12.54 5.86
N ARG A 133 5.27 -13.29 5.42
CA ARG A 133 6.52 -13.47 6.20
C ARG A 133 7.30 -12.17 6.31
N LEU A 134 7.41 -11.42 5.21
CA LEU A 134 8.07 -10.12 5.18
C LEU A 134 7.32 -9.11 6.07
N PHE A 135 5.99 -9.08 6.02
CA PHE A 135 5.15 -8.26 6.88
C PHE A 135 5.40 -8.55 8.37
N ALA A 136 5.42 -9.83 8.75
CA ALA A 136 5.73 -10.21 10.14
C ALA A 136 7.13 -9.75 10.57
N GLY A 137 8.12 -9.80 9.67
CA GLY A 137 9.48 -9.28 9.92
C GLY A 137 9.55 -7.76 9.99
N ALA A 138 8.71 -7.05 9.23
CA ALA A 138 8.68 -5.58 9.21
C ALA A 138 8.21 -4.96 10.54
N VAL A 139 7.42 -5.68 11.34
CA VAL A 139 6.93 -5.19 12.65
C VAL A 139 8.08 -4.96 13.64
N PRO A 140 8.92 -5.96 13.98
CA PRO A 140 10.07 -5.74 14.86
C PRO A 140 11.10 -4.79 14.24
N LEU A 141 11.25 -4.78 12.91
CA LEU A 141 12.08 -3.80 12.22
C LEU A 141 11.58 -2.37 12.49
N ALA A 142 10.29 -2.11 12.36
CA ALA A 142 9.70 -0.80 12.64
C ALA A 142 9.98 -0.35 14.07
N ALA A 143 9.78 -1.23 15.04
CA ALA A 143 10.08 -0.94 16.45
C ALA A 143 11.57 -0.57 16.64
N GLY A 144 12.48 -1.34 16.05
CA GLY A 144 13.91 -1.06 16.10
C GLY A 144 14.29 0.28 15.47
N LEU A 145 13.70 0.61 14.32
CA LEU A 145 13.94 1.90 13.65
C LEU A 145 13.41 3.09 14.46
N ILE A 146 12.25 2.97 15.10
CA ILE A 146 11.71 4.00 15.99
C ILE A 146 12.66 4.27 17.16
N ILE A 147 13.17 3.22 17.81
CA ILE A 147 14.12 3.34 18.92
C ILE A 147 15.42 4.02 18.46
N GLN A 148 15.93 3.65 17.29
CA GLN A 148 17.16 4.26 16.74
C GLN A 148 16.94 5.72 16.37
N TYR A 149 15.78 6.06 15.81
CA TYR A 149 15.41 7.44 15.52
C TYR A 149 15.29 8.28 16.80
N GLN A 150 14.68 7.76 17.86
CA GLN A 150 14.64 8.41 19.18
C GLN A 150 16.03 8.66 19.75
N LYS A 151 16.94 7.68 19.66
CA LYS A 151 18.34 7.89 20.07
C LYS A 151 19.01 9.02 19.32
N LYS A 152 18.80 9.08 17.99
CA LYS A 152 19.32 10.18 17.17
C LYS A 152 18.79 11.53 17.63
N LEU A 153 17.49 11.65 17.91
CA LEU A 153 16.88 12.91 18.34
C LEU A 153 17.38 13.41 19.69
N PHE A 154 17.52 12.51 20.67
CA PHE A 154 17.80 12.89 22.05
C PHE A 154 19.27 12.77 22.45
N GLN A 155 20.05 11.96 21.78
CA GLN A 155 21.46 11.68 22.12
C GLN A 155 22.44 12.08 21.01
N GLY A 156 21.95 12.43 19.84
CA GLY A 156 22.77 12.71 18.65
C GLY A 156 23.28 11.43 17.98
N GLY A 157 24.29 11.57 17.14
CA GLY A 157 24.86 10.46 16.38
C GLY A 157 24.28 10.34 14.96
N GLU A 158 24.64 9.30 14.24
CA GLU A 158 24.14 9.02 12.89
C GLU A 158 23.01 8.00 12.90
N LEU A 159 22.14 8.09 11.90
CA LEU A 159 21.15 7.03 11.66
C LEU A 159 21.84 5.84 11.01
N PRO A 160 21.46 4.60 11.37
CA PRO A 160 22.01 3.40 10.73
C PRO A 160 21.72 3.39 9.22
N SER A 161 22.59 2.72 8.45
CA SER A 161 22.46 2.57 7.00
C SER A 161 21.12 2.02 6.54
N ARG A 162 20.41 1.30 7.43
CA ARG A 162 19.07 0.78 7.15
C ARG A 162 18.06 1.88 6.76
N PHE A 163 18.24 3.11 7.27
CA PHE A 163 17.40 4.26 6.89
C PHE A 163 17.65 4.75 5.46
N HIS A 164 18.73 4.32 4.82
CA HIS A 164 19.05 4.68 3.43
C HIS A 164 18.39 3.69 2.43
N ARG A 165 17.81 2.59 2.90
CA ARG A 165 17.15 1.65 2.03
C ARG A 165 15.83 2.26 1.53
N THR A 166 15.72 2.38 0.20
CA THR A 166 14.53 2.92 -0.48
C THR A 166 13.49 1.84 -0.74
N PHE A 167 12.36 2.25 -1.31
CA PHE A 167 11.27 1.35 -1.74
C PHE A 167 11.54 0.67 -3.08
N GLY A 168 12.57 1.09 -3.82
CA GLY A 168 12.92 0.49 -5.09
C GLY A 168 13.45 -0.95 -4.95
N ALA A 169 13.38 -1.71 -6.03
CA ALA A 169 13.85 -3.08 -6.09
C ALA A 169 15.37 -3.22 -5.87
N GLY A 170 16.13 -2.15 -6.11
CA GLY A 170 17.59 -2.16 -6.11
C GLY A 170 18.17 -2.79 -7.38
N GLU A 171 19.50 -2.71 -7.53
CA GLU A 171 20.19 -3.18 -8.74
C GLU A 171 20.24 -4.71 -8.88
N LYS A 172 19.94 -5.43 -7.80
CA LYS A 172 20.07 -6.90 -7.74
C LYS A 172 18.75 -7.62 -7.42
N TRP A 173 17.64 -7.03 -7.83
CA TRP A 173 16.32 -7.63 -7.58
C TRP A 173 16.16 -9.02 -8.25
N GLU A 174 16.85 -9.26 -9.38
CA GLU A 174 16.83 -10.55 -10.07
C GLU A 174 17.41 -11.69 -9.22
N GLU A 175 18.34 -11.38 -8.31
CA GLU A 175 18.99 -12.36 -7.42
C GLU A 175 18.07 -12.79 -6.26
N LEU A 176 16.96 -12.06 -6.00
CA LEU A 176 16.04 -12.41 -4.93
C LEU A 176 15.37 -13.77 -5.20
N ARG A 177 15.19 -14.57 -4.16
CA ARG A 177 14.42 -15.82 -4.23
C ARG A 177 12.98 -15.56 -3.81
N LEU A 178 12.03 -15.93 -4.68
CA LEU A 178 10.59 -15.90 -4.38
C LEU A 178 10.16 -17.13 -3.57
#